data_12bbb0226f87b179653ec1ee10984779
#
_entry.id   12bbb0226f87b179653ec1ee10984779
#
_cell.length_a   1.000
_cell.length_b   1.000
_cell.length_c   1.000
_cell.angle_alpha   90.00
_cell.angle_beta   90.00
_cell.angle_gamma   90.00
#
_symmetry.space_group_name_H-M   'P 1'
#
loop_
_entity.id
_entity.type
_entity.pdbx_description
1 polymer ?
#
loop_
_entity_poly.entity_id
_entity_poly.type
_entity_poly.pdbx_seq_one_letter_code
_entity_poly.pdbx_strand_id
1 'polypeptide(L)'
;TLGEQMLKYEEMISHYKQLRENEPNLLKHINAESAARMRLQNRFHTGLDIARYTADIMHKDMKDYDNDSANYTQSLGCWHGFTAQQMMMEIKKSQKTTSKSYVYLSGWMVAALRSQFGPLPDQSMHEKTAVPDLIKEIYTFLKRADSVQLQHLFAELDEAYKTNSDTKEIIKKIDNFETHVVPIIADIDAGFGNEEATYLLAKKMIQAGACCIQIENQVSDEKQCGHQDGKVTVPHEDFLAKINAVRYAFLELGVENGLIV
;
A
#
# COMPACT_ATOMS: atom_id res chain seq x y z
N THR A 1 -15.17 6.39 6.05
CA THR A 1 -13.75 6.69 5.91
C THR A 1 -12.93 5.76 6.78
N LEU A 2 -11.68 5.46 6.41
CA LEU A 2 -10.76 4.63 7.21
C LEU A 2 -10.57 5.19 8.64
N GLY A 3 -10.63 6.52 8.81
CA GLY A 3 -10.54 7.17 10.11
C GLY A 3 -11.71 6.83 11.05
N GLU A 4 -12.91 6.65 10.51
CA GLU A 4 -14.09 6.20 11.27
C GLU A 4 -14.07 4.70 11.57
N GLN A 5 -13.25 3.92 10.84
CA GLN A 5 -13.13 2.46 10.98
C GLN A 5 -12.02 2.02 11.95
N MET A 6 -11.27 2.96 12.51
CA MET A 6 -10.21 2.68 13.51
C MET A 6 -10.75 2.81 14.92
N LEU A 7 -11.85 2.12 15.21
CA LEU A 7 -12.35 1.96 16.57
C LEU A 7 -11.27 1.28 17.44
N LYS A 8 -11.18 1.70 18.68
CA LYS A 8 -10.34 1.02 19.68
C LYS A 8 -10.85 -0.39 19.94
N TYR A 9 -10.00 -1.25 20.43
CA TYR A 9 -10.29 -2.67 20.60
C TYR A 9 -11.59 -2.93 21.39
N GLU A 10 -11.76 -2.26 22.54
CA GLU A 10 -12.95 -2.42 23.36
C GLU A 10 -14.22 -1.82 22.73
N GLU A 11 -14.09 -0.70 22.02
CA GLU A 11 -15.19 -0.09 21.26
C GLU A 11 -15.64 -1.02 20.13
N MET A 12 -14.69 -1.69 19.47
CA MET A 12 -14.99 -2.65 18.42
C MET A 12 -15.72 -3.89 18.97
N ILE A 13 -15.31 -4.39 20.13
CA ILE A 13 -16.05 -5.47 20.82
C ILE A 13 -17.50 -5.04 21.13
N SER A 14 -17.67 -3.81 21.64
CA SER A 14 -18.98 -3.25 21.95
C SER A 14 -19.87 -3.13 20.70
N HIS A 15 -19.28 -2.67 19.59
CA HIS A 15 -19.97 -2.62 18.29
C HIS A 15 -20.47 -4.01 17.84
N TYR A 16 -19.63 -5.05 17.91
CA TYR A 16 -20.04 -6.40 17.54
C TYR A 16 -21.06 -7.01 18.50
N LYS A 17 -21.05 -6.64 19.78
CA LYS A 17 -22.13 -7.02 20.73
C LYS A 17 -23.46 -6.44 20.32
N GLN A 18 -23.53 -5.14 20.00
CA GLN A 18 -24.74 -4.48 19.53
C GLN A 18 -25.25 -5.06 18.20
N LEU A 19 -24.33 -5.33 17.27
CA LEU A 19 -24.68 -5.95 15.99
C LEU A 19 -25.32 -7.33 16.20
N ARG A 20 -24.81 -8.12 17.14
CA ARG A 20 -25.36 -9.43 17.50
C ARG A 20 -26.73 -9.33 18.17
N GLU A 21 -26.99 -8.30 18.97
CA GLU A 21 -28.31 -8.07 19.58
C GLU A 21 -29.35 -7.75 18.52
N ASN A 22 -28.99 -6.93 17.53
CA ASN A 22 -29.89 -6.54 16.43
C ASN A 22 -30.11 -7.66 15.42
N GLU A 23 -29.08 -8.48 15.17
CA GLU A 23 -29.11 -9.59 14.22
C GLU A 23 -28.54 -10.87 14.84
N PRO A 24 -29.32 -11.59 15.67
CA PRO A 24 -28.82 -12.73 16.48
C PRO A 24 -28.19 -13.87 15.66
N ASN A 25 -28.57 -14.02 14.40
CA ASN A 25 -28.03 -15.07 13.53
C ASN A 25 -26.69 -14.71 12.87
N LEU A 26 -26.34 -13.43 12.82
CA LEU A 26 -25.17 -12.93 12.08
C LEU A 26 -23.85 -13.45 12.67
N LEU A 27 -23.71 -13.44 14.00
CA LEU A 27 -22.50 -13.89 14.70
C LEU A 27 -22.76 -15.16 15.51
N LYS A 28 -23.59 -16.07 14.99
CA LYS A 28 -24.00 -17.27 15.71
C LYS A 28 -22.83 -18.15 16.18
N HIS A 29 -21.77 -18.24 15.39
CA HIS A 29 -20.61 -19.09 15.64
C HIS A 29 -19.33 -18.34 15.98
N ILE A 30 -19.38 -17.00 16.04
CA ILE A 30 -18.25 -16.13 16.36
C ILE A 30 -18.67 -15.18 17.48
N ASN A 31 -17.89 -15.12 18.57
CA ASN A 31 -18.16 -14.14 19.61
C ASN A 31 -17.66 -12.73 19.18
N ALA A 32 -18.14 -11.71 19.89
CA ALA A 32 -17.84 -10.31 19.57
C ALA A 32 -16.34 -9.98 19.64
N GLU A 33 -15.63 -10.58 20.58
CA GLU A 33 -14.18 -10.39 20.72
C GLU A 33 -13.42 -11.02 19.55
N SER A 34 -13.75 -12.25 19.17
CA SER A 34 -13.14 -12.90 18.00
C SER A 34 -13.41 -12.10 16.72
N ALA A 35 -14.62 -11.56 16.55
CA ALA A 35 -14.96 -10.70 15.42
C ALA A 35 -14.12 -9.41 15.41
N ALA A 36 -13.93 -8.77 16.56
CA ALA A 36 -13.09 -7.57 16.70
C ALA A 36 -11.62 -7.88 16.36
N ARG A 37 -11.07 -8.99 16.83
CA ARG A 37 -9.69 -9.43 16.52
C ARG A 37 -9.53 -9.71 15.03
N MET A 38 -10.45 -10.41 14.40
CA MET A 38 -10.46 -10.66 12.95
C MET A 38 -10.50 -9.34 12.16
N ARG A 39 -11.31 -8.37 12.59
CA ARG A 39 -11.39 -7.06 11.94
C ARG A 39 -10.08 -6.28 12.04
N LEU A 40 -9.43 -6.29 13.19
CA LEU A 40 -8.14 -5.62 13.40
C LEU A 40 -7.02 -6.25 12.55
N GLN A 41 -7.00 -7.58 12.44
CA GLN A 41 -6.03 -8.29 11.59
C GLN A 41 -6.28 -8.07 10.09
N ASN A 42 -7.50 -7.69 9.71
CA ASN A 42 -7.92 -7.45 8.33
C ASN A 42 -8.44 -6.01 8.13
N ARG A 43 -7.67 -5.02 8.61
CA ARG A 43 -8.08 -3.60 8.61
C ARG A 43 -8.31 -3.01 7.21
N PHE A 44 -7.65 -3.51 6.18
CA PHE A 44 -7.83 -3.08 4.80
C PHE A 44 -8.65 -4.13 4.03
N HIS A 45 -9.83 -3.76 3.51
CA HIS A 45 -10.69 -4.68 2.77
C HIS A 45 -10.25 -4.84 1.31
N THR A 46 -9.83 -3.72 0.69
CA THR A 46 -9.48 -3.67 -0.74
C THR A 46 -8.16 -2.95 -0.98
N GLY A 47 -7.61 -3.09 -2.19
CA GLY A 47 -6.46 -2.30 -2.62
C GLY A 47 -6.76 -0.80 -2.65
N LEU A 48 -8.00 -0.40 -2.94
CA LEU A 48 -8.41 1.01 -2.91
C LEU A 48 -8.37 1.61 -1.50
N ASP A 49 -8.70 0.83 -0.47
CA ASP A 49 -8.55 1.29 0.92
C ASP A 49 -7.08 1.54 1.25
N ILE A 50 -6.18 0.67 0.76
CA ILE A 50 -4.73 0.85 0.90
C ILE A 50 -4.27 2.08 0.14
N ALA A 51 -4.69 2.26 -1.12
CA ALA A 51 -4.31 3.42 -1.93
C ALA A 51 -4.73 4.74 -1.27
N ARG A 52 -5.95 4.84 -0.77
CA ARG A 52 -6.45 6.03 -0.05
C ARG A 52 -5.65 6.31 1.22
N TYR A 53 -5.49 5.29 2.05
CA TYR A 53 -4.74 5.40 3.31
C TYR A 53 -3.29 5.84 3.08
N THR A 54 -2.60 5.23 2.13
CA THR A 54 -1.20 5.53 1.84
C THR A 54 -1.03 6.86 1.09
N ALA A 55 -1.99 7.27 0.26
CA ALA A 55 -2.02 8.60 -0.36
C ALA A 55 -2.10 9.71 0.69
N ASP A 56 -2.94 9.54 1.71
CA ASP A 56 -3.07 10.50 2.82
C ASP A 56 -1.77 10.60 3.62
N ILE A 57 -1.07 9.49 3.83
CA ILE A 57 0.25 9.47 4.48
C ILE A 57 1.25 10.27 3.65
N MET A 58 1.39 9.98 2.35
CA MET A 58 2.33 10.71 1.48
C MET A 58 2.03 12.21 1.44
N HIS A 59 0.76 12.58 1.32
CA HIS A 59 0.35 13.98 1.31
C HIS A 59 0.72 14.70 2.61
N LYS A 60 0.54 14.04 3.76
CA LYS A 60 0.97 14.56 5.05
C LYS A 60 2.49 14.69 5.13
N ASP A 61 3.22 13.65 4.74
CA ASP A 61 4.68 13.65 4.79
C ASP A 61 5.29 14.74 3.88
N MET A 62 4.70 15.00 2.72
CA MET A 62 5.10 16.11 1.85
C MET A 62 4.91 17.46 2.53
N LYS A 63 3.79 17.70 3.21
CA LYS A 63 3.55 18.93 3.96
C LYS A 63 4.52 19.06 5.15
N ASP A 64 4.82 17.97 5.82
CA ASP A 64 5.81 17.95 6.90
C ASP A 64 7.20 18.34 6.38
N TYR A 65 7.58 17.87 5.19
CA TYR A 65 8.84 18.23 4.52
C TYR A 65 8.86 19.70 4.07
N ASP A 66 7.77 20.23 3.53
CA ASP A 66 7.67 21.64 3.15
C ASP A 66 7.84 22.58 4.36
N ASN A 67 7.37 22.16 5.52
CA ASN A 67 7.52 22.91 6.77
C ASN A 67 8.93 22.80 7.36
N ASP A 68 9.55 21.62 7.25
CA ASP A 68 10.91 21.34 7.75
C ASP A 68 11.55 20.22 6.91
N SER A 69 12.55 20.55 6.13
CA SER A 69 13.27 19.62 5.25
C SER A 69 14.01 18.48 6.00
N ALA A 70 14.14 18.56 7.32
CA ALA A 70 14.61 17.43 8.13
C ALA A 70 13.62 16.27 8.16
N ASN A 71 12.36 16.50 7.80
CA ASN A 71 11.31 15.47 7.67
C ASN A 71 11.32 14.77 6.29
N TYR A 72 12.49 14.41 5.80
CA TYR A 72 12.60 13.67 4.54
C TYR A 72 12.04 12.25 4.64
N THR A 73 11.65 11.71 3.51
CA THR A 73 11.22 10.32 3.35
C THR A 73 12.25 9.52 2.56
N GLN A 74 12.23 8.21 2.75
CA GLN A 74 13.10 7.29 2.04
C GLN A 74 12.27 6.22 1.35
N SER A 75 12.45 6.05 0.04
CA SER A 75 11.86 4.94 -0.71
C SER A 75 12.90 3.85 -0.94
N LEU A 76 12.49 2.60 -0.73
CA LEU A 76 13.33 1.42 -0.82
C LEU A 76 12.88 0.57 -2.02
N GLY A 77 13.80 0.27 -2.92
CA GLY A 77 13.57 -0.61 -4.06
C GLY A 77 13.17 -2.01 -3.59
N CYS A 78 12.09 -2.54 -4.16
CA CYS A 78 11.61 -3.86 -3.80
C CYS A 78 11.00 -4.57 -5.02
N TRP A 79 11.25 -5.88 -5.14
CA TRP A 79 10.79 -6.72 -6.25
C TRP A 79 10.11 -8.01 -5.78
N HIS A 80 9.90 -8.16 -4.48
CA HIS A 80 9.34 -9.38 -3.89
C HIS A 80 8.66 -9.08 -2.55
N GLY A 81 7.48 -9.67 -2.33
CA GLY A 81 6.69 -9.41 -1.13
C GLY A 81 7.38 -9.78 0.17
N PHE A 82 8.07 -10.91 0.21
CA PHE A 82 8.81 -11.34 1.41
C PHE A 82 9.94 -10.38 1.77
N THR A 83 10.68 -9.88 0.78
CA THR A 83 11.73 -8.88 1.00
C THR A 83 11.13 -7.58 1.56
N ALA A 84 10.02 -7.11 1.00
CA ALA A 84 9.31 -5.93 1.51
C ALA A 84 8.88 -6.12 2.97
N GLN A 85 8.32 -7.27 3.31
CA GLN A 85 7.93 -7.61 4.68
C GLN A 85 9.11 -7.52 5.63
N GLN A 86 10.24 -8.14 5.29
CA GLN A 86 11.44 -8.12 6.15
C GLN A 86 12.00 -6.71 6.31
N MET A 87 12.09 -5.95 5.22
CA MET A 87 12.56 -4.56 5.26
C MET A 87 11.69 -3.71 6.19
N MET A 88 10.37 -3.76 6.03
CA MET A 88 9.46 -2.94 6.83
C MET A 88 9.43 -3.37 8.30
N MET A 89 9.52 -4.66 8.59
CA MET A 89 9.62 -5.15 9.96
C MET A 89 10.90 -4.67 10.65
N GLU A 90 12.03 -4.66 9.94
CA GLU A 90 13.30 -4.19 10.51
C GLU A 90 13.33 -2.66 10.68
N ILE A 91 12.80 -1.92 9.71
CA ILE A 91 12.66 -0.46 9.81
C ILE A 91 11.79 -0.09 11.01
N LYS A 92 10.62 -0.70 11.16
CA LYS A 92 9.72 -0.46 12.29
C LYS A 92 10.38 -0.78 13.63
N LYS A 93 11.15 -1.84 13.70
CA LYS A 93 11.89 -2.22 14.91
C LYS A 93 12.99 -1.21 15.27
N SER A 94 13.72 -0.71 14.28
CA SER A 94 14.84 0.22 14.48
C SER A 94 14.42 1.66 14.67
N GLN A 95 13.38 2.14 13.97
CA GLN A 95 12.91 3.52 13.96
C GLN A 95 11.64 3.76 14.78
N LYS A 96 11.06 2.75 15.35
CA LYS A 96 9.77 2.75 16.07
C LYS A 96 8.56 3.09 15.21
N THR A 97 8.73 3.48 13.95
CA THR A 97 7.66 3.78 12.99
C THR A 97 8.12 3.53 11.56
N THR A 98 7.17 3.22 10.67
CA THR A 98 7.37 3.08 9.22
C THR A 98 6.80 4.27 8.43
N SER A 99 6.27 5.29 9.11
CA SER A 99 5.50 6.39 8.50
C SER A 99 6.27 7.20 7.45
N LYS A 100 7.60 7.24 7.53
CA LYS A 100 8.46 7.95 6.58
C LYS A 100 9.23 7.05 5.63
N SER A 101 8.83 5.79 5.52
CA SER A 101 9.46 4.81 4.63
C SER A 101 8.48 4.37 3.57
N TYR A 102 8.90 4.40 2.30
CA TYR A 102 8.11 4.01 1.14
C TYR A 102 8.75 2.83 0.43
N VAL A 103 7.98 2.14 -0.39
CA VAL A 103 8.47 1.14 -1.34
C VAL A 103 8.44 1.73 -2.74
N TYR A 104 9.53 1.55 -3.48
CA TYR A 104 9.62 1.90 -4.89
C TYR A 104 9.64 0.64 -5.75
N LEU A 105 8.70 0.55 -6.68
CA LEU A 105 8.63 -0.50 -7.69
C LEU A 105 9.19 0.02 -9.00
N SER A 106 10.46 -0.31 -9.25
CA SER A 106 11.16 0.07 -10.48
C SER A 106 10.75 -0.82 -11.65
N GLY A 107 10.46 -0.23 -12.79
CA GLY A 107 10.23 -0.95 -14.05
C GLY A 107 11.44 -1.80 -14.45
N TRP A 108 12.65 -1.31 -14.21
CA TRP A 108 13.89 -2.06 -14.42
C TRP A 108 13.92 -3.37 -13.63
N MET A 109 13.62 -3.33 -12.34
CA MET A 109 13.60 -4.52 -11.48
C MET A 109 12.51 -5.51 -11.90
N VAL A 110 11.34 -4.99 -12.29
CA VAL A 110 10.23 -5.81 -12.77
C VAL A 110 10.61 -6.51 -14.08
N ALA A 111 11.18 -5.79 -15.03
CA ALA A 111 11.66 -6.38 -16.29
C ALA A 111 12.70 -7.48 -16.06
N ALA A 112 13.68 -7.23 -15.18
CA ALA A 112 14.76 -8.16 -14.92
C ALA A 112 14.34 -9.40 -14.12
N LEU A 113 13.39 -9.27 -13.18
CA LEU A 113 13.16 -10.27 -12.13
C LEU A 113 11.74 -10.83 -12.10
N ARG A 114 10.76 -10.19 -12.75
CA ARG A 114 9.34 -10.52 -12.61
C ARG A 114 8.63 -10.84 -13.92
N SER A 115 9.26 -10.67 -15.06
CA SER A 115 8.66 -10.99 -16.34
C SER A 115 8.52 -12.51 -16.56
N GLN A 116 7.38 -12.93 -17.12
CA GLN A 116 7.15 -14.32 -17.51
C GLN A 116 7.93 -14.69 -18.79
N PHE A 117 8.42 -13.72 -19.54
CA PHE A 117 9.28 -13.94 -20.71
C PHE A 117 10.74 -14.24 -20.35
N GLY A 118 11.07 -14.28 -19.06
CA GLY A 118 12.43 -14.38 -18.55
C GLY A 118 13.04 -13.00 -18.26
N PRO A 119 14.33 -12.94 -17.88
CA PRO A 119 15.01 -11.68 -17.58
C PRO A 119 15.06 -10.77 -18.82
N LEU A 120 14.54 -9.57 -18.67
CA LEU A 120 14.47 -8.57 -19.75
C LEU A 120 15.27 -7.31 -19.39
N PRO A 121 15.77 -6.58 -20.39
CA PRO A 121 16.26 -5.23 -20.18
C PRO A 121 15.10 -4.27 -19.86
N ASP A 122 15.46 -3.07 -19.38
CA ASP A 122 14.52 -2.01 -19.03
C ASP A 122 14.01 -1.27 -20.30
N GLN A 123 13.09 -1.92 -21.01
CA GLN A 123 12.56 -1.46 -22.30
C GLN A 123 11.05 -1.69 -22.47
N SER A 124 10.32 -1.72 -21.37
CA SER A 124 8.84 -1.91 -21.37
C SER A 124 8.34 -3.15 -22.12
N MET A 125 9.15 -4.22 -22.17
CA MET A 125 8.78 -5.46 -22.83
C MET A 125 8.08 -6.47 -21.92
N HIS A 126 8.09 -6.22 -20.61
CA HIS A 126 7.39 -7.09 -19.67
C HIS A 126 5.87 -6.91 -19.73
N GLU A 127 5.15 -7.83 -19.14
CA GLU A 127 3.69 -7.84 -19.16
C GLU A 127 3.13 -6.61 -18.43
N LYS A 128 2.13 -5.96 -19.00
CA LYS A 128 1.45 -4.80 -18.40
C LYS A 128 0.92 -5.07 -16.99
N THR A 129 0.63 -6.32 -16.66
CA THR A 129 0.12 -6.70 -15.33
C THR A 129 1.20 -7.02 -14.31
N ALA A 130 2.47 -7.08 -14.69
CA ALA A 130 3.55 -7.44 -13.79
C ALA A 130 3.68 -6.51 -12.57
N VAL A 131 3.60 -5.19 -12.79
CA VAL A 131 3.63 -4.20 -11.69
C VAL A 131 2.38 -4.27 -10.81
N PRO A 132 1.15 -4.24 -11.33
CA PRO A 132 -0.06 -4.44 -10.52
C PRO A 132 -0.04 -5.72 -9.68
N ASP A 133 0.44 -6.82 -10.23
CA ASP A 133 0.50 -8.09 -9.52
C ASP A 133 1.55 -8.06 -8.39
N LEU A 134 2.69 -7.41 -8.63
CA LEU A 134 3.71 -7.21 -7.60
C LEU A 134 3.22 -6.28 -6.48
N ILE A 135 2.46 -5.22 -6.78
CA ILE A 135 1.83 -4.36 -5.77
C ILE A 135 0.93 -5.20 -4.85
N LYS A 136 0.08 -6.04 -5.41
CA LYS A 136 -0.79 -6.94 -4.64
C LYS A 136 0.01 -7.90 -3.76
N GLU A 137 1.07 -8.50 -4.31
CA GLU A 137 1.96 -9.39 -3.58
C GLU A 137 2.58 -8.69 -2.38
N ILE A 138 3.18 -7.52 -2.58
CA ILE A 138 3.83 -6.75 -1.51
C ILE A 138 2.83 -6.42 -0.41
N TYR A 139 1.66 -5.90 -0.73
CA TYR A 139 0.66 -5.58 0.28
C TYR A 139 0.10 -6.82 0.99
N THR A 140 0.04 -7.95 0.32
CA THR A 140 -0.31 -9.23 0.97
C THR A 140 0.69 -9.59 2.06
N PHE A 141 1.98 -9.45 1.80
CA PHE A 141 3.02 -9.71 2.78
C PHE A 141 3.06 -8.67 3.92
N LEU A 142 2.87 -7.39 3.62
CA LEU A 142 2.82 -6.34 4.64
C LEU A 142 1.60 -6.51 5.57
N LYS A 143 0.43 -6.83 5.03
CA LYS A 143 -0.76 -7.16 5.83
C LYS A 143 -0.55 -8.41 6.69
N ARG A 144 0.20 -9.40 6.17
CA ARG A 144 0.54 -10.59 6.95
C ARG A 144 1.45 -10.24 8.14
N ALA A 145 2.39 -9.32 7.98
CA ALA A 145 3.20 -8.84 9.10
C ALA A 145 2.33 -8.23 10.21
N ASP A 146 1.34 -7.41 9.83
CA ASP A 146 0.36 -6.86 10.78
C ASP A 146 -0.41 -7.97 11.50
N SER A 147 -0.94 -8.92 10.74
CA SER A 147 -1.73 -10.02 11.30
C SER A 147 -0.93 -10.84 12.30
N VAL A 148 0.33 -11.17 12.00
CA VAL A 148 1.20 -11.95 12.90
C VAL A 148 1.52 -11.19 14.18
N GLN A 149 1.86 -9.91 14.09
CA GLN A 149 2.16 -9.10 15.27
C GLN A 149 0.93 -8.88 16.16
N LEU A 150 -0.23 -8.61 15.57
CA LEU A 150 -1.48 -8.51 16.33
C LEU A 150 -1.85 -9.83 17.00
N GLN A 151 -1.60 -10.97 16.34
CA GLN A 151 -1.84 -12.28 16.92
C GLN A 151 -0.97 -12.53 18.17
N HIS A 152 0.29 -12.06 18.16
CA HIS A 152 1.14 -12.12 19.35
C HIS A 152 0.59 -11.26 20.50
N LEU A 153 0.13 -10.03 20.21
CA LEU A 153 -0.50 -9.17 21.20
C LEU A 153 -1.79 -9.77 21.78
N PHE A 154 -2.60 -10.43 20.93
CA PHE A 154 -3.80 -11.13 21.40
C PHE A 154 -3.45 -12.34 22.27
N ALA A 155 -2.38 -13.07 21.95
CA ALA A 155 -1.92 -14.17 22.79
C ALA A 155 -1.41 -13.67 24.16
N GLU A 156 -0.67 -12.54 24.21
CA GLU A 156 -0.30 -11.88 25.47
C GLU A 156 -1.52 -11.46 26.28
N LEU A 157 -2.56 -10.92 25.62
CA LEU A 157 -3.80 -10.52 26.24
C LEU A 157 -4.55 -11.72 26.85
N ASP A 158 -4.64 -12.84 26.11
CA ASP A 158 -5.27 -14.07 26.58
C ASP A 158 -4.57 -14.65 27.81
N GLU A 159 -3.25 -14.59 27.83
CA GLU A 159 -2.47 -15.04 28.99
C GLU A 159 -2.67 -14.11 30.21
N ALA A 160 -2.74 -12.80 29.98
CA ALA A 160 -3.05 -11.85 31.04
C ALA A 160 -4.45 -12.07 31.65
N TYR A 161 -5.45 -12.39 30.82
CA TYR A 161 -6.79 -12.76 31.31
C TYR A 161 -6.77 -14.03 32.17
N LYS A 162 -6.02 -15.07 31.74
CA LYS A 162 -5.92 -16.34 32.49
C LYS A 162 -5.24 -16.16 33.87
N THR A 163 -4.27 -15.27 33.93
CA THR A 163 -3.47 -15.02 35.14
C THR A 163 -4.02 -13.88 36.00
N ASN A 164 -5.17 -13.29 35.65
CA ASN A 164 -5.72 -12.08 36.25
C ASN A 164 -4.70 -10.91 36.38
N SER A 165 -3.81 -10.80 35.38
CA SER A 165 -2.84 -9.73 35.30
C SER A 165 -3.45 -8.45 34.68
N ASP A 166 -2.78 -7.31 34.84
CA ASP A 166 -3.23 -6.04 34.23
C ASP A 166 -3.14 -6.10 32.69
N THR A 167 -4.25 -5.85 32.04
CA THR A 167 -4.40 -5.89 30.57
C THR A 167 -4.25 -4.54 29.88
N LYS A 168 -4.24 -3.44 30.64
CA LYS A 168 -4.30 -2.07 30.12
C LYS A 168 -3.17 -1.74 29.14
N GLU A 169 -1.94 -2.10 29.47
CA GLU A 169 -0.79 -1.83 28.62
C GLU A 169 -0.81 -2.66 27.34
N ILE A 170 -1.36 -3.88 27.39
CA ILE A 170 -1.49 -4.74 26.19
C ILE A 170 -2.57 -4.16 25.27
N ILE A 171 -3.73 -3.78 25.82
CA ILE A 171 -4.82 -3.15 25.06
C ILE A 171 -4.32 -1.85 24.42
N LYS A 172 -3.56 -1.03 25.16
CA LYS A 172 -2.95 0.19 24.63
C LYS A 172 -1.98 -0.10 23.46
N LYS A 173 -1.21 -1.19 23.51
CA LYS A 173 -0.36 -1.60 22.38
C LYS A 173 -1.20 -2.01 21.18
N ILE A 174 -2.33 -2.68 21.37
CA ILE A 174 -3.27 -3.06 20.30
C ILE A 174 -3.89 -1.80 19.69
N ASP A 175 -4.36 -0.87 20.51
CA ASP A 175 -5.01 0.38 20.07
C ASP A 175 -4.05 1.31 19.30
N ASN A 176 -2.77 1.31 19.65
CA ASN A 176 -1.73 2.10 19.01
C ASN A 176 -0.89 1.30 18.01
N PHE A 177 -1.40 0.16 17.56
CA PHE A 177 -0.68 -0.68 16.61
C PHE A 177 -0.45 0.05 15.28
N GLU A 178 0.81 0.24 14.92
CA GLU A 178 1.20 0.83 13.65
C GLU A 178 1.31 -0.25 12.56
N THR A 179 0.61 -0.05 11.46
CA THR A 179 0.65 -0.98 10.32
C THR A 179 2.01 -0.97 9.61
N HIS A 180 2.38 -2.10 9.00
CA HIS A 180 3.50 -2.20 8.06
C HIS A 180 3.14 -1.75 6.64
N VAL A 181 1.86 -1.48 6.39
CA VAL A 181 1.38 -0.98 5.09
C VAL A 181 1.87 0.44 4.91
N VAL A 182 2.73 0.64 3.92
CA VAL A 182 3.38 1.92 3.59
C VAL A 182 3.09 2.30 2.14
N PRO A 183 3.27 3.58 1.76
CA PRO A 183 3.11 4.01 0.38
C PRO A 183 3.99 3.24 -0.59
N ILE A 184 3.42 2.90 -1.75
CA ILE A 184 4.15 2.39 -2.91
C ILE A 184 4.16 3.44 -4.01
N ILE A 185 5.35 3.78 -4.49
CA ILE A 185 5.57 4.50 -5.73
C ILE A 185 5.74 3.44 -6.83
N ALA A 186 4.83 3.39 -7.78
CA ALA A 186 4.81 2.36 -8.81
C ALA A 186 5.18 2.95 -10.18
N ASP A 187 6.16 2.35 -10.82
CA ASP A 187 6.65 2.75 -12.13
C ASP A 187 5.69 2.22 -13.22
N ILE A 188 5.16 3.12 -14.04
CA ILE A 188 4.35 2.81 -15.22
C ILE A 188 5.14 2.96 -16.53
N ASP A 189 6.45 3.13 -16.43
CA ASP A 189 7.31 3.43 -17.58
C ASP A 189 6.76 4.65 -18.37
N ALA A 190 6.61 4.54 -19.68
CA ALA A 190 6.01 5.56 -20.55
C ALA A 190 4.48 5.39 -20.73
N GLY A 191 3.83 4.56 -19.92
CA GLY A 191 2.38 4.33 -19.96
C GLY A 191 1.94 3.11 -20.78
N PHE A 192 2.84 2.37 -21.41
CA PHE A 192 2.57 1.16 -22.20
C PHE A 192 1.58 1.39 -23.36
N GLY A 193 1.64 2.54 -23.99
CA GLY A 193 0.80 2.92 -25.12
C GLY A 193 0.40 4.40 -25.05
N ASN A 194 -0.76 4.73 -25.63
CA ASN A 194 -1.35 6.07 -25.57
C ASN A 194 -1.99 6.36 -24.19
N GLU A 195 -2.66 7.50 -24.08
CA GLU A 195 -3.33 7.94 -22.84
C GLU A 195 -4.42 6.97 -22.39
N GLU A 196 -5.15 6.32 -23.31
CA GLU A 196 -6.18 5.34 -22.93
C GLU A 196 -5.54 4.07 -22.31
N ALA A 197 -4.46 3.57 -22.91
CA ALA A 197 -3.69 2.46 -22.36
C ALA A 197 -3.09 2.81 -21.01
N THR A 198 -2.56 4.02 -20.86
CA THR A 198 -2.03 4.57 -19.60
C THR A 198 -3.12 4.64 -18.53
N TYR A 199 -4.32 5.13 -18.87
CA TYR A 199 -5.47 5.15 -17.96
C TYR A 199 -5.83 3.76 -17.45
N LEU A 200 -5.97 2.78 -18.34
CA LEU A 200 -6.34 1.41 -17.96
C LEU A 200 -5.31 0.76 -17.03
N LEU A 201 -4.04 0.96 -17.31
CA LEU A 201 -2.97 0.40 -16.49
C LEU A 201 -2.87 1.12 -15.14
N ALA A 202 -2.90 2.45 -15.13
CA ALA A 202 -2.93 3.25 -13.90
C ALA A 202 -4.09 2.83 -12.99
N LYS A 203 -5.28 2.68 -13.54
CA LYS A 203 -6.46 2.20 -12.82
C LYS A 203 -6.20 0.85 -12.15
N LYS A 204 -5.58 -0.08 -12.86
CA LYS A 204 -5.24 -1.40 -12.34
C LYS A 204 -4.20 -1.35 -11.22
N MET A 205 -3.21 -0.49 -11.34
CA MET A 205 -2.19 -0.26 -10.30
C MET A 205 -2.80 0.36 -9.03
N ILE A 206 -3.68 1.35 -9.18
CA ILE A 206 -4.39 2.00 -8.07
C ILE A 206 -5.33 1.01 -7.36
N GLN A 207 -6.07 0.20 -8.13
CA GLN A 207 -6.91 -0.87 -7.57
C GLN A 207 -6.10 -1.95 -6.83
N ALA A 208 -4.83 -2.14 -7.20
CA ALA A 208 -3.91 -3.01 -6.48
C ALA A 208 -3.40 -2.40 -5.17
N GLY A 209 -3.48 -1.07 -5.02
CA GLY A 209 -3.10 -0.34 -3.81
C GLY A 209 -2.09 0.79 -4.00
N ALA A 210 -1.60 1.04 -5.21
CA ALA A 210 -0.65 2.12 -5.46
C ALA A 210 -1.28 3.48 -5.19
N CYS A 211 -0.59 4.31 -4.42
CA CYS A 211 -0.97 5.70 -4.13
C CYS A 211 -0.17 6.72 -4.92
N CYS A 212 0.90 6.29 -5.56
CA CYS A 212 1.77 7.14 -6.36
C CYS A 212 2.19 6.39 -7.62
N ILE A 213 2.11 7.06 -8.76
CA ILE A 213 2.51 6.51 -10.06
C ILE A 213 3.59 7.41 -10.65
N GLN A 214 4.71 6.79 -11.00
CA GLN A 214 5.80 7.44 -11.71
C GLN A 214 5.66 7.16 -13.20
N ILE A 215 5.71 8.22 -14.01
CA ILE A 215 5.59 8.13 -15.46
C ILE A 215 6.68 8.97 -16.14
N GLU A 216 7.21 8.48 -17.26
CA GLU A 216 8.19 9.21 -18.06
C GLU A 216 7.69 9.52 -19.47
N ASN A 217 8.32 10.50 -20.12
CA ASN A 217 7.88 11.04 -21.41
C ASN A 217 8.46 10.34 -22.64
N GLN A 218 8.97 9.13 -22.51
CA GLN A 218 9.47 8.37 -23.66
C GLN A 218 8.31 7.82 -24.53
N VAL A 219 8.61 7.59 -25.79
CA VAL A 219 7.71 6.80 -26.66
C VAL A 219 7.65 5.38 -26.14
N SER A 220 6.45 4.84 -25.89
CA SER A 220 6.27 3.54 -25.23
C SER A 220 6.96 2.38 -25.97
N ASP A 221 6.90 2.36 -27.29
CA ASP A 221 7.47 1.29 -28.11
C ASP A 221 8.99 1.38 -28.27
N GLU A 222 9.58 2.54 -27.92
CA GLU A 222 11.00 2.83 -28.04
C GLU A 222 11.64 3.11 -26.66
N LYS A 223 10.95 2.76 -25.57
CA LYS A 223 11.40 3.02 -24.22
C LYS A 223 12.72 2.30 -23.94
N GLN A 224 13.66 3.05 -23.38
CA GLN A 224 14.96 2.57 -22.92
C GLN A 224 15.17 2.91 -21.45
N CYS A 225 16.16 2.29 -20.83
CA CYS A 225 16.61 2.64 -19.49
C CYS A 225 16.96 4.14 -19.43
N GLY A 226 16.53 4.82 -18.38
CA GLY A 226 16.79 6.24 -18.18
C GLY A 226 18.27 6.66 -18.20
N HIS A 227 19.18 5.71 -17.97
CA HIS A 227 20.63 5.92 -18.01
C HIS A 227 21.25 5.84 -19.41
N GLN A 228 20.47 5.39 -20.41
CA GLN A 228 20.96 5.27 -21.80
C GLN A 228 20.73 6.56 -22.58
N ASP A 229 21.63 6.81 -23.55
CA ASP A 229 21.49 7.89 -24.52
C ASP A 229 20.50 7.51 -25.63
N GLY A 230 20.04 8.51 -26.38
CA GLY A 230 19.20 8.30 -27.58
C GLY A 230 17.75 7.99 -27.27
N LYS A 231 17.23 8.39 -26.10
CA LYS A 231 15.80 8.26 -25.77
C LYS A 231 14.93 9.08 -26.72
N VAL A 232 13.84 8.48 -27.19
CA VAL A 232 12.84 9.15 -28.01
C VAL A 232 11.67 9.58 -27.11
N THR A 233 11.35 10.87 -27.14
CA THR A 233 10.30 11.45 -26.31
C THR A 233 9.06 11.80 -27.12
N VAL A 234 7.90 11.73 -26.49
CA VAL A 234 6.64 12.18 -27.07
C VAL A 234 6.52 13.71 -27.03
N PRO A 235 5.70 14.35 -27.89
CA PRO A 235 5.31 15.74 -27.75
C PRO A 235 4.75 16.05 -26.35
N HIS A 236 4.91 17.30 -25.88
CA HIS A 236 4.40 17.70 -24.55
C HIS A 236 2.90 17.46 -24.38
N GLU A 237 2.12 17.72 -25.42
CA GLU A 237 0.66 17.52 -25.39
C GLU A 237 0.28 16.06 -25.15
N ASP A 238 0.97 15.13 -25.78
CA ASP A 238 0.76 13.69 -25.59
C ASP A 238 1.17 13.24 -24.20
N PHE A 239 2.25 13.79 -23.67
CA PHE A 239 2.67 13.49 -22.30
C PHE A 239 1.69 14.06 -21.27
N LEU A 240 1.21 15.28 -21.46
CA LEU A 240 0.18 15.87 -20.60
C LEU A 240 -1.13 15.07 -20.65
N ALA A 241 -1.52 14.53 -21.82
CA ALA A 241 -2.67 13.66 -21.93
C ALA A 241 -2.51 12.38 -21.07
N LYS A 242 -1.33 11.76 -21.07
CA LYS A 242 -1.02 10.61 -20.22
C LYS A 242 -1.04 10.96 -18.73
N ILE A 243 -0.46 12.09 -18.32
CA ILE A 243 -0.51 12.59 -16.92
C ILE A 243 -1.96 12.79 -16.49
N ASN A 244 -2.77 13.44 -17.33
CA ASN A 244 -4.18 13.67 -17.08
C ASN A 244 -4.96 12.35 -16.97
N ALA A 245 -4.63 11.35 -17.79
CA ALA A 245 -5.22 10.02 -17.73
C ALA A 245 -4.94 9.33 -16.38
N VAL A 246 -3.72 9.42 -15.86
CA VAL A 246 -3.36 8.92 -14.53
C VAL A 246 -4.10 9.68 -13.44
N ARG A 247 -4.16 11.02 -13.54
CA ARG A 247 -4.90 11.84 -12.56
C ARG A 247 -6.39 11.51 -12.56
N TYR A 248 -6.98 11.33 -13.74
CA TYR A 248 -8.37 10.93 -13.87
C TYR A 248 -8.63 9.56 -13.22
N ALA A 249 -7.75 8.58 -13.40
CA ALA A 249 -7.86 7.28 -12.77
C ALA A 249 -7.88 7.38 -11.23
N PHE A 250 -7.03 8.21 -10.63
CA PHE A 250 -7.05 8.47 -9.19
C PHE A 250 -8.38 9.08 -8.73
N LEU A 251 -8.88 10.10 -9.42
CA LEU A 251 -10.13 10.78 -9.07
C LEU A 251 -11.34 9.86 -9.22
N GLU A 252 -11.43 9.11 -10.31
CA GLU A 252 -12.52 8.17 -10.57
C GLU A 252 -12.62 7.09 -9.48
N LEU A 253 -11.46 6.63 -8.98
CA LEU A 253 -11.38 5.62 -7.94
C LEU A 253 -11.48 6.20 -6.51
N GLY A 254 -11.69 7.50 -6.37
CA GLY A 254 -11.81 8.16 -5.08
C GLY A 254 -10.53 8.17 -4.26
N VAL A 255 -9.36 8.27 -4.93
CA VAL A 255 -8.04 8.44 -4.31
C VAL A 255 -7.58 9.87 -4.57
N GLU A 256 -8.23 10.84 -3.92
CA GLU A 256 -8.06 12.27 -4.21
C GLU A 256 -6.63 12.78 -4.03
N ASN A 257 -5.92 12.28 -3.01
CA ASN A 257 -4.54 12.62 -2.68
C ASN A 257 -3.51 11.75 -3.41
N GLY A 258 -3.92 10.98 -4.44
CA GLY A 258 -3.01 10.21 -5.28
C GLY A 258 -2.01 11.10 -5.99
N LEU A 259 -0.75 10.66 -6.06
CA LEU A 259 0.38 11.43 -6.57
C LEU A 259 0.88 10.89 -7.92
N ILE A 260 1.47 11.79 -8.69
CA ILE A 260 2.15 11.49 -9.95
C ILE A 260 3.55 12.10 -9.88
N VAL A 261 4.56 11.30 -10.21
CA VAL A 261 5.97 11.68 -10.23
C VAL A 261 6.52 11.51 -11.64
#